data_6c617f475882cecf4d97e1b12d5928c6
#
_entry.id   6c617f475882cecf4d97e1b12d5928c6
#
_cell.length_a   1.000
_cell.length_b   1.000
_cell.length_c   1.000
_cell.angle_alpha   90.00
_cell.angle_beta   90.00
_cell.angle_gamma   90.00
#
_symmetry.space_group_name_H-M   'P 1'
#
loop_
_entity.id
_entity.type
_entity.pdbx_description
1 polymer ?
#
loop_
_entity_poly.entity_id
_entity_poly.type
_entity_poly.pdbx_seq_one_letter_code
_entity_poly.pdbx_strand_id
1 'polypeptide(L)'
;MTTPRLPPGIQVRDLTLRFGQQTIFERLSFDIAGGSFVALLGASGAGKTSLLKIIAGLAQATSGTVTGSNGLPIAGRIAYMGQKDLLYPWLTVEENVALGSRLRGETPDRAWAAHLLERVGLAAHGRSLPAALSGGMRQRGAIARTLY
;
A
#
# COMPACT_ATOMS: atom_id res chain seq x y z
N MET A 1 -10.53 -11.26 -26.57
CA MET A 1 -9.89 -11.40 -25.24
C MET A 1 -8.88 -10.27 -25.10
N THR A 2 -9.18 -9.26 -24.30
CA THR A 2 -8.25 -8.11 -24.08
C THR A 2 -7.14 -8.60 -23.15
N THR A 3 -5.92 -8.64 -23.63
CA THR A 3 -4.75 -8.96 -22.79
C THR A 3 -4.72 -7.98 -21.59
N PRO A 4 -4.65 -8.45 -20.36
CA PRO A 4 -4.61 -7.56 -19.20
C PRO A 4 -3.39 -6.64 -19.34
N ARG A 5 -3.64 -5.35 -19.43
CA ARG A 5 -2.58 -4.35 -19.52
C ARG A 5 -1.88 -4.28 -18.18
N LEU A 6 -0.62 -4.69 -18.12
CA LEU A 6 0.18 -4.58 -16.91
C LEU A 6 0.22 -3.12 -16.42
N PRO A 7 0.18 -2.91 -15.09
CA PRO A 7 0.35 -1.58 -14.53
C PRO A 7 1.74 -1.04 -14.93
N PRO A 8 1.91 0.30 -14.99
CA PRO A 8 3.22 0.88 -15.22
C PRO A 8 4.20 0.45 -14.12
N GLY A 9 5.44 0.24 -14.48
CA GLY A 9 6.52 0.05 -13.52
C GLY A 9 6.82 1.33 -12.74
N ILE A 10 7.79 1.27 -11.82
CA ILE A 10 8.24 2.40 -11.02
C ILE A 10 9.69 2.71 -11.38
N GLN A 11 10.01 3.98 -11.55
CA GLN A 11 11.36 4.49 -11.78
C GLN A 11 11.75 5.40 -10.63
N VAL A 12 12.86 5.10 -9.99
CA VAL A 12 13.47 5.92 -8.95
C VAL A 12 14.80 6.45 -9.48
N ARG A 13 15.03 7.77 -9.39
CA ARG A 13 16.23 8.42 -9.93
C ARG A 13 16.85 9.36 -8.90
N ASP A 14 18.10 9.13 -8.58
CA ASP A 14 18.97 9.92 -7.69
C ASP A 14 18.31 10.30 -6.36
N LEU A 15 17.48 9.38 -5.82
CA LEU A 15 16.68 9.62 -4.64
C LEU A 15 17.57 9.71 -3.40
N THR A 16 17.48 10.82 -2.68
CA THR A 16 18.24 11.08 -1.46
C THR A 16 17.28 11.40 -0.32
N LEU A 17 17.52 10.84 0.85
CA LEU A 17 16.81 11.16 2.08
C LEU A 17 17.78 11.48 3.19
N ARG A 18 17.63 12.67 3.79
CA ARG A 18 18.37 13.14 4.95
C ARG A 18 17.42 13.66 6.03
N PHE A 19 17.78 13.42 7.29
CA PHE A 19 17.14 14.04 8.44
C PHE A 19 18.19 14.89 9.18
N GLY A 20 18.10 16.21 9.04
CA GLY A 20 19.15 17.11 9.51
C GLY A 20 20.48 16.76 8.85
N GLN A 21 21.48 16.40 9.65
CA GLN A 21 22.80 15.99 9.16
C GLN A 21 22.94 14.50 8.87
N GLN A 22 21.94 13.70 9.24
CA GLN A 22 21.98 12.25 9.03
C GLN A 22 21.49 11.88 7.63
N THR A 23 22.33 11.27 6.81
CA THR A 23 21.95 10.69 5.53
C THR A 23 21.43 9.27 5.77
N ILE A 24 20.20 9.00 5.32
CA ILE A 24 19.58 7.67 5.39
C ILE A 24 19.96 6.86 4.15
N PHE A 25 19.79 7.45 2.96
CA PHE A 25 20.29 6.94 1.69
C PHE A 25 20.57 8.10 0.74
N GLU A 26 21.47 7.89 -0.18
CA GLU A 26 21.94 8.92 -1.11
C GLU A 26 22.01 8.39 -2.54
N ARG A 27 21.51 9.18 -3.50
CA ARG A 27 21.51 8.92 -4.95
C ARG A 27 21.05 7.53 -5.34
N LEU A 28 20.02 7.02 -4.64
CA LEU A 28 19.45 5.71 -4.93
C LEU A 28 18.69 5.75 -6.24
N SER A 29 19.07 4.88 -7.18
CA SER A 29 18.40 4.75 -8.49
C SER A 29 18.14 3.29 -8.80
N PHE A 30 16.90 2.96 -9.20
CA PHE A 30 16.49 1.63 -9.61
C PHE A 30 15.16 1.66 -10.37
N ASP A 31 14.86 0.57 -11.05
CA ASP A 31 13.60 0.35 -11.75
C ASP A 31 12.87 -0.88 -11.20
N ILE A 32 11.56 -0.78 -11.12
CA ILE A 32 10.65 -1.90 -10.82
C ILE A 32 9.77 -2.11 -12.04
N ALA A 33 9.83 -3.28 -12.64
CA ALA A 33 9.00 -3.59 -13.80
C ALA A 33 7.52 -3.70 -13.42
N GLY A 34 6.63 -3.28 -14.31
CA GLY A 34 5.18 -3.44 -14.11
C GLY A 34 4.79 -4.91 -13.95
N GLY A 35 3.91 -5.19 -12.99
CA GLY A 35 3.46 -6.56 -12.67
C GLY A 35 4.48 -7.42 -11.93
N SER A 36 5.67 -6.90 -11.56
CA SER A 36 6.64 -7.66 -10.78
C SER A 36 6.33 -7.62 -9.28
N PHE A 37 6.77 -8.66 -8.57
CA PHE A 37 6.83 -8.71 -7.11
C PHE A 37 8.28 -8.44 -6.67
N VAL A 38 8.48 -7.45 -5.80
CA VAL A 38 9.80 -7.03 -5.34
C VAL A 38 9.88 -7.08 -3.82
N ALA A 39 10.92 -7.71 -3.28
CA ALA A 39 11.23 -7.70 -1.85
C ALA A 39 12.38 -6.73 -1.56
N LEU A 40 12.16 -5.80 -0.63
CA LEU A 40 13.18 -4.88 -0.15
C LEU A 40 13.81 -5.40 1.14
N LEU A 41 15.07 -5.83 1.04
CA LEU A 41 15.84 -6.38 2.14
C LEU A 41 16.85 -5.35 2.70
N GLY A 42 17.18 -5.48 3.97
CA GLY A 42 18.16 -4.62 4.62
C GLY A 42 17.99 -4.59 6.13
N ALA A 43 18.99 -4.09 6.85
CA ALA A 43 19.00 -3.97 8.30
C ALA A 43 17.85 -3.09 8.83
N SER A 44 17.52 -3.26 10.12
CA SER A 44 16.61 -2.32 10.79
C SER A 44 17.22 -0.91 10.76
N GLY A 45 16.39 0.10 10.52
CA GLY A 45 16.87 1.48 10.41
C GLY A 45 17.47 1.89 9.05
N ALA A 46 17.65 0.96 8.10
CA ALA A 46 18.19 1.26 6.76
C ALA A 46 17.31 2.14 5.86
N GLY A 47 16.20 2.69 6.37
CA GLY A 47 15.32 3.57 5.60
C GLY A 47 14.28 2.88 4.72
N LYS A 48 14.11 1.55 4.79
CA LYS A 48 13.14 0.80 3.97
C LYS A 48 11.73 1.37 4.01
N THR A 49 11.21 1.60 5.20
CA THR A 49 9.86 2.18 5.40
C THR A 49 9.76 3.60 4.85
N SER A 50 10.83 4.40 4.99
CA SER A 50 10.89 5.75 4.46
C SER A 50 10.89 5.73 2.92
N LEU A 51 11.66 4.83 2.31
CA LEU A 51 11.67 4.64 0.86
C LEU A 51 10.28 4.26 0.34
N LEU A 52 9.62 3.27 0.97
CA LEU A 52 8.26 2.88 0.58
C LEU A 52 7.25 4.01 0.72
N LYS A 53 7.34 4.83 1.80
CA LYS A 53 6.48 6.00 1.97
C LYS A 53 6.73 7.07 0.90
N ILE A 54 7.98 7.30 0.52
CA ILE A 54 8.33 8.24 -0.56
C ILE A 54 7.77 7.73 -1.90
N ILE A 55 7.95 6.45 -2.21
CA ILE A 55 7.38 5.84 -3.43
C ILE A 55 5.86 5.97 -3.44
N ALA A 56 5.20 5.75 -2.30
CA ALA A 56 3.74 5.90 -2.18
C ALA A 56 3.25 7.36 -2.17
N GLY A 57 4.15 8.36 -2.19
CA GLY A 57 3.79 9.77 -2.11
C GLY A 57 3.34 10.23 -0.71
N LEU A 58 3.62 9.44 0.33
CA LEU A 58 3.27 9.73 1.73
C LEU A 58 4.38 10.45 2.50
N ALA A 59 5.55 10.62 1.89
CA ALA A 59 6.68 11.37 2.41
C ALA A 59 7.45 12.01 1.26
N GLN A 60 8.18 13.08 1.55
CA GLN A 60 9.03 13.76 0.57
C GLN A 60 10.48 13.30 0.73
N ALA A 61 11.17 13.11 -0.40
CA ALA A 61 12.62 12.96 -0.44
C ALA A 61 13.31 14.32 -0.30
N THR A 62 14.57 14.31 0.09
CA THR A 62 15.43 15.52 0.09
C THR A 62 15.72 15.95 -1.36
N SER A 63 15.97 14.99 -2.25
CA SER A 63 16.15 15.22 -3.69
C SER A 63 15.88 13.93 -4.48
N GLY A 64 15.85 14.02 -5.81
CA GLY A 64 15.55 12.92 -6.71
C GLY A 64 14.08 12.84 -7.07
N THR A 65 13.72 11.85 -7.88
CA THR A 65 12.36 11.71 -8.41
C THR A 65 11.87 10.26 -8.36
N VAL A 66 10.54 10.11 -8.24
CA VAL A 66 9.84 8.82 -8.36
C VAL A 66 8.72 8.99 -9.38
N THR A 67 8.75 8.21 -10.45
CA THR A 67 7.76 8.27 -11.53
C THR A 67 7.33 6.87 -11.95
N GLY A 68 6.22 6.79 -12.66
CA GLY A 68 5.88 5.58 -13.41
C GLY A 68 6.81 5.39 -14.61
N SER A 69 6.95 4.16 -15.09
CA SER A 69 7.72 3.85 -16.32
C SER A 69 7.15 4.51 -17.57
N ASN A 70 5.95 5.07 -17.49
CA ASN A 70 5.31 5.89 -18.51
C ASN A 70 5.60 7.40 -18.34
N GLY A 71 6.52 7.78 -17.47
CA GLY A 71 6.89 9.16 -17.17
C GLY A 71 5.88 9.96 -16.33
N LEU A 72 4.74 9.37 -15.96
CA LEU A 72 3.71 10.07 -15.17
C LEU A 72 3.97 9.95 -13.67
N PRO A 73 3.54 10.94 -12.85
CA PRO A 73 3.58 10.84 -11.39
C PRO A 73 2.81 9.60 -10.92
N ILE A 74 3.36 8.89 -9.93
CA ILE A 74 2.70 7.72 -9.34
C ILE A 74 2.04 8.02 -7.99
N ALA A 75 2.30 9.17 -7.40
CA ALA A 75 1.65 9.64 -6.17
C ALA A 75 0.12 9.60 -6.33
N GLY A 76 -0.59 9.06 -5.34
CA GLY A 76 -2.04 8.86 -5.39
C GLY A 76 -2.50 7.68 -6.25
N ARG A 77 -1.59 6.95 -6.89
CA ARG A 77 -1.88 5.76 -7.73
C ARG A 77 -1.31 4.47 -7.15
N ILE A 78 -0.79 4.53 -5.94
CA ILE A 78 -0.22 3.42 -5.19
C ILE A 78 -1.06 3.20 -3.93
N ALA A 79 -1.49 1.97 -3.72
CA ALA A 79 -2.04 1.56 -2.44
C ALA A 79 -0.91 1.23 -1.47
N TYR A 80 -0.95 1.80 -0.27
CA TYR A 80 0.06 1.61 0.76
C TYR A 80 -0.54 0.90 1.97
N MET A 81 0.07 -0.22 2.36
CA MET A 81 -0.24 -0.91 3.60
C MET A 81 0.90 -0.71 4.60
N GLY A 82 0.59 -0.15 5.76
CA GLY A 82 1.55 0.02 6.84
C GLY A 82 1.86 -1.28 7.57
N GLN A 83 2.84 -1.22 8.48
CA GLN A 83 3.24 -2.37 9.30
C GLN A 83 2.13 -2.80 10.29
N LYS A 84 1.33 -1.86 10.81
CA LYS A 84 0.16 -2.12 11.65
C LYS A 84 -1.08 -2.24 10.78
N ASP A 85 -2.05 -3.07 11.20
CA ASP A 85 -3.30 -3.27 10.48
C ASP A 85 -4.15 -1.99 10.37
N LEU A 86 -4.14 -1.15 11.41
CA LEU A 86 -4.87 0.12 11.50
C LEU A 86 -6.35 -0.03 11.13
N LEU A 87 -6.97 -1.15 11.44
CA LEU A 87 -8.41 -1.30 11.31
C LEU A 87 -9.11 -0.44 12.36
N TYR A 88 -10.17 0.25 11.96
CA TYR A 88 -11.00 1.03 12.88
C TYR A 88 -11.79 0.08 13.79
N PRO A 89 -11.59 0.15 15.11
CA PRO A 89 -12.11 -0.86 16.05
C PRO A 89 -13.64 -0.88 16.17
N TRP A 90 -14.30 0.21 15.78
CA TRP A 90 -15.77 0.36 15.81
C TRP A 90 -16.46 0.01 14.50
N LEU A 91 -15.71 -0.31 13.46
CA LEU A 91 -16.23 -0.77 12.17
C LEU A 91 -16.06 -2.28 12.05
N THR A 92 -17.02 -2.95 11.41
CA THR A 92 -16.86 -4.35 11.02
C THR A 92 -15.68 -4.50 10.03
N VAL A 93 -15.24 -5.72 9.82
CA VAL A 93 -14.15 -6.01 8.86
C VAL A 93 -14.55 -5.59 7.45
N GLU A 94 -15.78 -5.89 7.03
CA GLU A 94 -16.32 -5.47 5.72
C GLU A 94 -16.37 -3.95 5.59
N GLU A 95 -16.81 -3.25 6.63
CA GLU A 95 -16.83 -1.78 6.63
C GLU A 95 -15.44 -1.16 6.62
N ASN A 96 -14.45 -1.80 7.28
CA ASN A 96 -13.05 -1.41 7.19
C ASN A 96 -12.50 -1.60 5.78
N VAL A 97 -12.85 -2.69 5.10
CA VAL A 97 -12.44 -2.94 3.71
C VAL A 97 -12.97 -1.85 2.80
N ALA A 98 -14.24 -1.52 2.89
CA ALA A 98 -14.91 -0.54 2.03
C ALA A 98 -14.75 0.92 2.49
N LEU A 99 -13.92 1.19 3.50
CA LEU A 99 -13.78 2.53 4.10
C LEU A 99 -13.33 3.59 3.10
N GLY A 100 -12.44 3.23 2.17
CA GLY A 100 -11.94 4.16 1.15
C GLY A 100 -13.04 4.80 0.32
N SER A 101 -14.04 4.02 -0.14
CA SER A 101 -15.20 4.54 -0.87
C SER A 101 -16.01 5.51 0.00
N ARG A 102 -16.26 5.17 1.25
CA ARG A 102 -17.00 6.05 2.18
C ARG A 102 -16.30 7.39 2.37
N LEU A 103 -14.97 7.39 2.52
CA LEU A 103 -14.19 8.62 2.68
C LEU A 103 -14.19 9.50 1.43
N ARG A 104 -14.34 8.92 0.25
CA ARG A 104 -14.49 9.64 -1.02
C ARG A 104 -15.94 10.03 -1.33
N GLY A 105 -16.90 9.69 -0.46
CA GLY A 105 -18.34 9.96 -0.70
C GLY A 105 -18.97 9.03 -1.74
N GLU A 106 -18.33 7.91 -2.04
CA GLU A 106 -18.80 6.91 -3.00
C GLU A 106 -19.66 5.84 -2.31
N THR A 107 -20.59 5.25 -3.04
CA THR A 107 -21.34 4.09 -2.56
C THR A 107 -20.43 2.87 -2.48
N PRO A 108 -20.25 2.22 -1.32
CA PRO A 108 -19.41 1.04 -1.20
C PRO A 108 -19.92 -0.14 -2.05
N ASP A 109 -19.02 -0.75 -2.81
CA ASP A 109 -19.27 -2.03 -3.48
C ASP A 109 -19.11 -3.18 -2.49
N ARG A 110 -20.24 -3.60 -1.90
CA ARG A 110 -20.26 -4.70 -0.93
C ARG A 110 -19.90 -6.04 -1.55
N ALA A 111 -20.26 -6.28 -2.82
CA ALA A 111 -19.93 -7.52 -3.50
C ALA A 111 -18.42 -7.65 -3.69
N TRP A 112 -17.76 -6.56 -4.09
CA TRP A 112 -16.31 -6.52 -4.20
C TRP A 112 -15.61 -6.67 -2.84
N ALA A 113 -16.11 -6.00 -1.79
CA ALA A 113 -15.58 -6.17 -0.43
C ALA A 113 -15.69 -7.63 0.05
N ALA A 114 -16.84 -8.27 -0.14
CA ALA A 114 -17.05 -9.67 0.21
C ALA A 114 -16.11 -10.61 -0.58
N HIS A 115 -15.95 -10.38 -1.89
CA HIS A 115 -15.00 -11.13 -2.72
C HIS A 115 -13.56 -11.00 -2.21
N LEU A 116 -13.11 -9.79 -1.84
CA LEU A 116 -11.78 -9.60 -1.29
C LEU A 116 -11.61 -10.31 0.06
N LEU A 117 -12.64 -10.28 0.93
CA LEU A 117 -12.61 -11.02 2.19
C LEU A 117 -12.53 -12.53 1.99
N GLU A 118 -13.20 -13.07 0.99
CA GLU A 118 -13.06 -14.47 0.61
C GLU A 118 -11.63 -14.79 0.15
N ARG A 119 -11.05 -13.95 -0.71
CA ARG A 119 -9.67 -14.11 -1.21
C ARG A 119 -8.62 -14.13 -0.10
N VAL A 120 -8.84 -13.42 0.99
CA VAL A 120 -7.93 -13.42 2.16
C VAL A 120 -8.35 -14.41 3.26
N GLY A 121 -9.37 -15.25 3.03
CA GLY A 121 -9.85 -16.26 3.97
C GLY A 121 -10.57 -15.68 5.19
N LEU A 122 -11.32 -14.60 5.01
CA LEU A 122 -12.10 -13.92 6.04
C LEU A 122 -13.61 -13.84 5.73
N ALA A 123 -14.12 -14.64 4.80
CA ALA A 123 -15.53 -14.58 4.38
C ALA A 123 -16.51 -14.70 5.57
N ALA A 124 -16.24 -15.61 6.52
CA ALA A 124 -17.06 -15.81 7.72
C ALA A 124 -16.98 -14.66 8.76
N HIS A 125 -16.01 -13.76 8.61
CA HIS A 125 -15.69 -12.71 9.59
C HIS A 125 -16.02 -11.29 9.11
N GLY A 126 -16.68 -11.13 7.98
CA GLY A 126 -17.02 -9.82 7.41
C GLY A 126 -17.79 -8.92 8.38
N ARG A 127 -18.69 -9.51 9.17
CA ARG A 127 -19.50 -8.81 10.18
C ARG A 127 -18.86 -8.70 11.56
N SER A 128 -17.70 -9.32 11.77
CA SER A 128 -16.99 -9.25 13.05
C SER A 128 -16.31 -7.89 13.23
N LEU A 129 -16.15 -7.46 14.48
CA LEU A 129 -15.29 -6.32 14.82
C LEU A 129 -13.82 -6.78 14.87
N PRO A 130 -12.85 -5.88 14.65
CA PRO A 130 -11.42 -6.20 14.72
C PRO A 130 -10.98 -6.85 16.03
N ALA A 131 -11.62 -6.53 17.15
CA ALA A 131 -11.34 -7.12 18.47
C ALA A 131 -11.60 -8.63 18.52
N ALA A 132 -12.49 -9.16 17.68
CA ALA A 132 -12.78 -10.60 17.61
C ALA A 132 -11.80 -11.38 16.73
N LEU A 133 -10.83 -10.71 16.09
CA LEU A 133 -9.90 -11.29 15.13
C LEU A 133 -8.51 -11.50 15.79
N SER A 134 -7.82 -12.56 15.38
CA SER A 134 -6.41 -12.71 15.68
C SER A 134 -5.56 -11.65 14.95
N GLY A 135 -4.31 -11.44 15.39
CA GLY A 135 -3.40 -10.50 14.73
C GLY A 135 -3.21 -10.78 13.23
N GLY A 136 -3.04 -12.05 12.86
CA GLY A 136 -2.93 -12.46 11.46
C GLY A 136 -4.22 -12.24 10.66
N MET A 137 -5.39 -12.41 11.28
CA MET A 137 -6.68 -12.11 10.64
C MET A 137 -6.83 -10.60 10.41
N ARG A 138 -6.45 -9.75 11.38
CA ARG A 138 -6.45 -8.30 11.21
C ARG A 138 -5.53 -7.86 10.08
N GLN A 139 -4.33 -8.43 9.97
CA GLN A 139 -3.42 -8.15 8.86
C GLN A 139 -4.03 -8.52 7.50
N ARG A 140 -4.70 -9.67 7.39
CA ARG A 140 -5.41 -10.06 6.17
C ARG A 140 -6.58 -9.12 5.84
N GLY A 141 -7.31 -8.66 6.86
CA GLY A 141 -8.33 -7.62 6.68
C GLY A 141 -7.75 -6.30 6.15
N ALA A 142 -6.57 -5.89 6.65
CA ALA A 142 -5.86 -4.71 6.14
C ALA A 142 -5.37 -4.90 4.70
N ILE A 143 -4.95 -6.10 4.30
CA ILE A 143 -4.65 -6.43 2.89
C ILE A 143 -5.91 -6.24 2.03
N ALA A 144 -7.05 -6.82 2.43
CA ALA A 144 -8.30 -6.67 1.70
C ALA A 144 -8.69 -5.19 1.53
N ARG A 145 -8.57 -4.37 2.59
CA ARG A 145 -8.80 -2.90 2.52
C ARG A 145 -7.86 -2.21 1.53
N THR A 146 -6.61 -2.64 1.46
CA THR A 146 -5.61 -2.04 0.56
C THR A 146 -5.87 -2.40 -0.91
N LEU A 147 -6.49 -3.56 -1.16
CA LEU A 147 -6.84 -4.04 -2.50
C LEU A 147 -8.21 -3.52 -2.98
N TYR A 148 -9.04 -3.04 -2.06
CA TYR A 148 -10.36 -2.45 -2.36
C TYR A 148 -10.23 -1.06 -2.98
#